data_d24b993c1decc19c17179a8823da4c2f
#
_entry.id   d24b993c1decc19c17179a8823da4c2f
#
_cell.length_a   1.000
_cell.length_b   1.000
_cell.length_c   1.000
_cell.angle_alpha   90.00
_cell.angle_beta   90.00
_cell.angle_gamma   90.00
#
_symmetry.space_group_name_H-M   'P 1'
#
loop_
_entity.id
_entity.type
_entity.pdbx_description
1 polymer ?
#
loop_
_entity_poly.entity_id
_entity_poly.type
_entity_poly.pdbx_seq_one_letter_code
_entity_poly.pdbx_strand_id
1 'polypeptide(L)'
;MRSCKMGMRATYRYLSDKNLKELKSYYGIEDKIPEEIEDSHEEVELSLNIDKKWDVLHFMLTGGRRFEPIKNEPLSEAVVGEFSIDDASEFMAYTEKSKIKNIVFALDYFDMKKALEKFSMEECKTADLYPNIWDNEEEIDEIKEEIMDCFQCMKEFYHHILEANGNILITIC
;
A
#
# COMPACT_ATOMS: atom_id res chain seq x y z
N MET A 1 -21.50 3.71 1.56
CA MET A 1 -20.87 5.03 1.55
C MET A 1 -20.28 5.31 2.91
N ARG A 2 -18.96 5.40 3.00
CA ARG A 2 -18.27 5.58 4.28
C ARG A 2 -18.14 7.05 4.60
N SER A 3 -18.61 7.44 5.76
CA SER A 3 -18.39 8.79 6.27
C SER A 3 -17.14 8.86 7.17
N CYS A 4 -16.01 8.35 6.70
CA CYS A 4 -14.75 8.68 7.32
C CYS A 4 -14.35 10.09 6.87
N LYS A 5 -14.87 11.08 7.55
CA LYS A 5 -14.70 12.48 7.19
C LYS A 5 -13.42 13.12 7.68
N MET A 6 -12.61 12.42 8.45
CA MET A 6 -11.42 12.98 9.08
C MET A 6 -10.21 12.07 8.86
N GLY A 7 -9.57 12.29 7.70
CA GLY A 7 -8.22 11.82 7.54
C GLY A 7 -8.02 10.33 7.38
N MET A 8 -8.48 9.75 6.26
CA MET A 8 -8.18 8.34 5.93
C MET A 8 -6.67 8.14 5.76
N ARG A 9 -6.10 7.38 6.66
CA ARG A 9 -4.67 7.09 6.74
C ARG A 9 -4.40 5.63 6.40
N ALA A 10 -3.41 5.38 5.56
CA ALA A 10 -3.00 4.03 5.20
C ALA A 10 -1.90 3.54 6.13
N THR A 11 -2.11 2.38 6.72
CA THR A 11 -1.14 1.70 7.57
C THR A 11 -0.86 0.31 7.04
N TYR A 12 0.41 -0.04 6.98
CA TYR A 12 0.95 -1.32 6.50
C TYR A 12 1.62 -2.02 7.67
N ARG A 13 1.31 -3.29 7.90
CA ARG A 13 1.87 -4.04 9.03
C ARG A 13 2.32 -5.43 8.59
N TYR A 14 3.42 -5.86 9.19
CA TYR A 14 3.84 -7.25 9.11
C TYR A 14 2.71 -8.16 9.61
N LEU A 15 2.47 -9.22 8.89
CA LEU A 15 1.49 -10.23 9.23
C LEU A 15 2.14 -11.61 9.13
N SER A 16 2.19 -12.33 10.25
CA SER A 16 2.70 -13.69 10.28
C SER A 16 1.79 -14.65 9.52
N ASP A 17 2.31 -15.82 9.14
CA ASP A 17 1.50 -16.85 8.49
C ASP A 17 0.34 -17.31 9.39
N LYS A 18 0.59 -17.41 10.68
CA LYS A 18 -0.45 -17.75 11.67
C LYS A 18 -1.56 -16.71 11.70
N ASN A 19 -1.19 -15.43 11.79
CA ASN A 19 -2.16 -14.35 11.85
C ASN A 19 -2.90 -14.17 10.51
N LEU A 20 -2.24 -14.41 9.39
CA LEU A 20 -2.90 -14.42 8.08
C LEU A 20 -3.95 -15.53 8.00
N LYS A 21 -3.63 -16.72 8.51
CA LYS A 21 -4.58 -17.83 8.57
C LYS A 21 -5.80 -17.50 9.44
N GLU A 22 -5.56 -16.89 10.59
CA GLU A 22 -6.64 -16.45 11.49
C GLU A 22 -7.53 -15.38 10.83
N LEU A 23 -6.90 -14.42 10.13
CA LEU A 23 -7.61 -13.39 9.38
C LEU A 23 -8.51 -14.00 8.31
N LYS A 24 -7.97 -14.92 7.51
CA LYS A 24 -8.73 -15.62 6.46
C LYS A 24 -9.89 -16.39 7.05
N SER A 25 -9.66 -17.11 8.14
CA SER A 25 -10.71 -17.84 8.85
C SER A 25 -11.83 -16.94 9.36
N TYR A 26 -11.46 -15.80 9.94
CA TYR A 26 -12.42 -14.82 10.47
C TYR A 26 -13.35 -14.28 9.39
N TYR A 27 -12.83 -14.01 8.20
CA TYR A 27 -13.61 -13.47 7.07
C TYR A 27 -14.16 -14.55 6.12
N GLY A 28 -14.01 -15.83 6.45
CA GLY A 28 -14.49 -16.93 5.61
C GLY A 28 -13.82 -17.04 4.25
N ILE A 29 -12.57 -16.61 4.15
CA ILE A 29 -11.78 -16.70 2.92
C ILE A 29 -11.27 -18.12 2.77
N GLU A 30 -11.84 -18.86 1.80
CA GLU A 30 -11.40 -20.20 1.44
C GLU A 30 -10.21 -20.13 0.50
N ASP A 31 -9.04 -20.37 1.01
CA ASP A 31 -7.82 -20.46 0.23
C ASP A 31 -7.09 -21.77 0.50
N LYS A 32 -6.30 -22.24 -0.48
CA LYS A 32 -5.41 -23.37 -0.24
C LYS A 32 -4.39 -22.96 0.82
N ILE A 33 -4.60 -23.40 2.03
CA ILE A 33 -3.66 -23.20 3.13
C ILE A 33 -2.40 -24.01 2.76
N PRO A 34 -1.23 -23.39 2.67
CA PRO A 34 0.00 -24.14 2.56
C PRO A 34 0.10 -25.12 3.73
N GLU A 35 0.41 -26.38 3.46
CA GLU A 35 0.51 -27.41 4.50
C GLU A 35 1.63 -27.14 5.51
N GLU A 36 2.57 -26.27 5.16
CA GLU A 36 3.70 -25.89 6.02
C GLU A 36 3.52 -24.46 6.51
N ILE A 37 2.92 -24.34 7.69
CA ILE A 37 2.99 -23.09 8.47
C ILE A 37 4.30 -23.13 9.24
N GLU A 38 5.26 -22.32 8.84
CA GLU A 38 6.43 -22.09 9.66
C GLU A 38 5.98 -21.34 10.93
N ASP A 39 6.05 -22.04 12.02
CA ASP A 39 5.75 -21.50 13.35
C ASP A 39 6.91 -20.60 13.79
N SER A 40 7.03 -19.43 13.18
CA SER A 40 7.96 -18.43 13.70
C SER A 40 7.28 -17.74 14.88
N HIS A 41 7.77 -18.03 16.07
CA HIS A 41 7.26 -17.48 17.33
C HIS A 41 7.64 -16.00 17.55
N GLU A 42 8.30 -15.36 16.60
CA GLU A 42 8.69 -13.96 16.74
C GLU A 42 7.65 -13.06 16.08
N GLU A 43 6.93 -12.32 16.92
CA GLU A 43 6.16 -11.17 16.47
C GLU A 43 7.14 -10.08 16.06
N VAL A 44 7.27 -9.87 14.74
CA VAL A 44 8.05 -8.79 14.19
C VAL A 44 7.19 -7.54 14.15
N GLU A 45 7.59 -6.50 14.88
CA GLU A 45 6.92 -5.20 14.84
C GLU A 45 7.47 -4.36 13.67
N LEU A 46 6.98 -4.63 12.47
CA LEU A 46 7.23 -3.81 11.30
C LEU A 46 5.93 -3.14 10.87
N SER A 47 5.95 -1.82 10.81
CA SER A 47 4.80 -1.04 10.36
C SER A 47 5.24 0.18 9.57
N LEU A 48 4.38 0.61 8.65
CA LEU A 48 4.54 1.82 7.87
C LEU A 48 3.23 2.58 7.87
N ASN A 49 3.28 3.86 8.19
CA ASN A 49 2.15 4.77 8.04
C ASN A 49 2.49 5.78 6.94
N ILE A 50 1.76 5.76 5.85
CA ILE A 50 1.93 6.73 4.76
C ILE A 50 0.88 7.85 4.79
N ASP A 51 0.15 7.92 5.90
CA ASP A 51 -0.86 8.94 6.14
C ASP A 51 -1.84 9.03 4.95
N LYS A 52 -2.08 10.20 4.44
CA LYS A 52 -3.05 10.48 3.36
C LYS A 52 -2.44 10.40 1.95
N LYS A 53 -1.23 9.89 1.81
CA LYS A 53 -0.49 9.84 0.53
C LYS A 53 -0.83 8.61 -0.32
N TRP A 54 -1.65 7.69 0.18
CA TRP A 54 -1.96 6.42 -0.49
C TRP A 54 -2.55 6.60 -1.90
N ASP A 55 -3.43 7.57 -2.09
CA ASP A 55 -4.08 7.78 -3.39
C ASP A 55 -3.13 8.37 -4.43
N VAL A 56 -2.41 9.43 -4.08
CA VAL A 56 -1.44 10.05 -4.98
C VAL A 56 -0.25 9.13 -5.26
N LEU A 57 0.19 8.35 -4.26
CA LEU A 57 1.27 7.39 -4.46
C LEU A 57 0.86 6.30 -5.47
N HIS A 58 -0.32 5.74 -5.33
CA HIS A 58 -0.86 4.78 -6.29
C HIS A 58 -0.96 5.38 -7.69
N PHE A 59 -1.47 6.60 -7.80
CA PHE A 59 -1.58 7.33 -9.06
C PHE A 59 -0.21 7.50 -9.73
N MET A 60 0.82 7.89 -8.97
CA MET A 60 2.18 8.05 -9.49
C MET A 60 2.80 6.72 -9.93
N LEU A 61 2.64 5.67 -9.13
CA LEU A 61 3.21 4.36 -9.39
C LEU A 61 2.56 3.63 -10.57
N THR A 62 1.28 3.89 -10.84
CA THR A 62 0.50 3.20 -11.87
C THR A 62 0.32 4.01 -13.16
N GLY A 63 0.98 5.15 -13.28
CA GLY A 63 0.89 5.99 -14.48
C GLY A 63 -0.46 6.68 -14.65
N GLY A 64 -1.10 7.07 -13.57
CA GLY A 64 -2.32 7.87 -13.57
C GLY A 64 -3.62 7.09 -13.40
N ARG A 65 -3.56 5.93 -12.77
CA ARG A 65 -4.76 5.12 -12.50
C ARG A 65 -5.35 5.41 -11.13
N ARG A 66 -6.68 5.29 -11.04
CA ARG A 66 -7.42 5.43 -9.79
C ARG A 66 -7.00 4.39 -8.76
N PHE A 67 -7.32 4.66 -7.49
CA PHE A 67 -7.11 3.76 -6.37
C PHE A 67 -8.06 2.56 -6.45
N GLU A 68 -7.70 1.61 -7.32
CA GLU A 68 -8.37 0.32 -7.46
C GLU A 68 -7.29 -0.74 -7.61
N PRO A 69 -7.47 -1.93 -7.02
CA PRO A 69 -6.52 -3.01 -7.19
C PRO A 69 -6.37 -3.38 -8.67
N ILE A 70 -5.16 -3.29 -9.19
CA ILE A 70 -4.85 -3.72 -10.54
C ILE A 70 -4.20 -5.09 -10.43
N LYS A 71 -4.94 -6.11 -10.85
CA LYS A 71 -4.52 -7.50 -10.73
C LYS A 71 -3.19 -7.76 -11.44
N ASN A 72 -2.27 -8.43 -10.74
CA ASN A 72 -0.93 -8.78 -11.22
C ASN A 72 -0.05 -7.56 -11.57
N GLU A 73 -0.33 -6.40 -10.99
CA GLU A 73 0.48 -5.20 -11.11
C GLU A 73 1.21 -4.95 -9.79
N PRO A 74 2.52 -5.28 -9.67
CA PRO A 74 3.23 -5.16 -8.39
C PRO A 74 3.25 -3.76 -7.80
N LEU A 75 3.30 -2.72 -8.63
CA LEU A 75 3.27 -1.33 -8.16
C LEU A 75 1.91 -0.91 -7.59
N SER A 76 0.81 -1.45 -8.14
CA SER A 76 -0.51 -1.29 -7.54
C SER A 76 -0.62 -2.08 -6.24
N GLU A 77 -0.22 -3.34 -6.25
CA GLU A 77 -0.24 -4.22 -5.08
C GLU A 77 0.58 -3.66 -3.90
N ALA A 78 1.66 -2.92 -4.19
CA ALA A 78 2.46 -2.26 -3.16
C ALA A 78 1.62 -1.29 -2.31
N VAL A 79 0.64 -0.63 -2.90
CA VAL A 79 -0.18 0.39 -2.23
C VAL A 79 -1.53 -0.17 -1.75
N VAL A 80 -2.22 -0.93 -2.59
CA VAL A 80 -3.59 -1.41 -2.31
C VAL A 80 -3.64 -2.86 -1.83
N GLY A 81 -2.53 -3.58 -1.89
CA GLY A 81 -2.48 -5.00 -1.55
C GLY A 81 -2.88 -5.92 -2.70
N GLU A 82 -2.66 -7.21 -2.49
CA GLU A 82 -2.99 -8.27 -3.44
C GLU A 82 -4.48 -8.61 -3.41
N PHE A 83 -5.04 -8.74 -2.20
CA PHE A 83 -6.43 -9.11 -1.99
C PHE A 83 -7.12 -8.14 -1.03
N SER A 84 -8.21 -7.52 -1.47
CA SER A 84 -9.07 -6.73 -0.60
C SER A 84 -10.09 -7.61 0.13
N ILE A 85 -10.44 -7.22 1.35
CA ILE A 85 -11.44 -7.91 2.18
C ILE A 85 -12.72 -7.07 2.15
N ASP A 86 -13.69 -7.49 1.34
CA ASP A 86 -14.92 -6.72 1.11
C ASP A 86 -15.84 -6.65 2.33
N ASP A 87 -15.82 -7.67 3.19
CA ASP A 87 -16.68 -7.75 4.38
C ASP A 87 -16.15 -6.93 5.57
N ALA A 88 -14.97 -6.33 5.46
CA ALA A 88 -14.46 -5.45 6.49
C ALA A 88 -15.21 -4.11 6.52
N SER A 89 -15.39 -3.53 7.70
CA SER A 89 -16.07 -2.24 7.90
C SER A 89 -15.25 -1.05 7.35
N GLU A 90 -13.95 -1.22 7.20
CA GLU A 90 -13.00 -0.27 6.66
C GLU A 90 -12.25 -0.91 5.49
N PHE A 91 -11.52 -0.10 4.72
CA PHE A 91 -10.65 -0.70 3.71
C PHE A 91 -9.59 -1.56 4.38
N MET A 92 -9.60 -2.83 4.03
CA MET A 92 -8.63 -3.81 4.50
C MET A 92 -8.20 -4.70 3.35
N ALA A 93 -6.91 -4.91 3.26
CA ALA A 93 -6.30 -5.78 2.24
C ALA A 93 -5.12 -6.53 2.83
N TYR A 94 -4.73 -7.61 2.19
CA TYR A 94 -3.53 -8.33 2.55
C TYR A 94 -2.72 -8.70 1.32
N THR A 95 -1.43 -8.89 1.53
CA THR A 95 -0.51 -9.38 0.51
C THR A 95 0.26 -10.57 1.06
N GLU A 96 0.25 -11.67 0.35
CA GLU A 96 0.96 -12.88 0.75
C GLU A 96 2.46 -12.75 0.50
N LYS A 97 3.25 -13.40 1.34
CA LYS A 97 4.73 -13.36 1.27
C LYS A 97 5.30 -13.74 -0.09
N SER A 98 4.61 -14.60 -0.83
CA SER A 98 5.03 -15.00 -2.18
C SER A 98 5.08 -13.85 -3.19
N LYS A 99 4.36 -12.77 -2.95
CA LYS A 99 4.32 -11.57 -3.81
C LYS A 99 5.35 -10.50 -3.44
N ILE A 100 5.89 -10.55 -2.25
CA ILE A 100 6.75 -9.47 -1.72
C ILE A 100 7.99 -9.25 -2.57
N LYS A 101 8.63 -10.32 -3.03
CA LYS A 101 9.82 -10.21 -3.89
C LYS A 101 9.56 -9.45 -5.19
N ASN A 102 8.44 -9.70 -5.83
CA ASN A 102 8.04 -9.00 -7.06
C ASN A 102 7.75 -7.52 -6.80
N ILE A 103 7.14 -7.21 -5.67
CA ILE A 103 6.85 -5.83 -5.26
C ILE A 103 8.16 -5.09 -4.98
N VAL A 104 9.07 -5.68 -4.22
CA VAL A 104 10.40 -5.10 -3.94
C VAL A 104 11.15 -4.80 -5.23
N PHE A 105 11.18 -5.75 -6.15
CA PHE A 105 11.83 -5.59 -7.45
C PHE A 105 11.22 -4.41 -8.22
N ALA A 106 9.89 -4.34 -8.31
CA ALA A 106 9.20 -3.27 -9.03
C ALA A 106 9.45 -1.89 -8.40
N LEU A 107 9.42 -1.79 -7.08
CA LEU A 107 9.71 -0.55 -6.37
C LEU A 107 11.17 -0.09 -6.56
N ASP A 108 12.11 -1.02 -6.55
CA ASP A 108 13.53 -0.71 -6.74
C ASP A 108 13.84 -0.21 -8.15
N TYR A 109 13.10 -0.68 -9.15
CA TYR A 109 13.25 -0.24 -10.54
C TYR A 109 12.46 1.01 -10.89
N PHE A 110 11.51 1.42 -10.06
CA PHE A 110 10.70 2.60 -10.34
C PHE A 110 11.50 3.88 -10.09
N ASP A 111 11.54 4.75 -11.08
CA ASP A 111 12.20 6.05 -10.99
C ASP A 111 11.22 7.14 -10.56
N MET A 112 11.05 7.28 -9.25
CA MET A 112 10.15 8.29 -8.67
C MET A 112 10.62 9.71 -8.96
N LYS A 113 11.92 9.95 -9.00
CA LYS A 113 12.47 11.27 -9.33
C LYS A 113 12.02 11.72 -10.71
N LYS A 114 12.13 10.84 -11.69
CA LYS A 114 11.68 11.10 -13.05
C LYS A 114 10.16 11.28 -13.13
N ALA A 115 9.40 10.47 -12.41
CA ALA A 115 7.96 10.59 -12.36
C ALA A 115 7.52 11.95 -11.76
N LEU A 116 8.21 12.42 -10.71
CA LEU A 116 7.93 13.70 -10.08
C LEU A 116 8.29 14.92 -10.97
N GLU A 117 9.19 14.77 -11.94
CA GLU A 117 9.44 15.83 -12.92
C GLU A 117 8.20 16.14 -13.77
N LYS A 118 7.33 15.16 -13.96
CA LYS A 118 6.07 15.27 -14.71
C LYS A 118 4.85 15.45 -13.79
N PHE A 119 5.05 15.57 -12.49
CA PHE A 119 3.96 15.72 -11.53
C PHE A 119 3.16 17.00 -11.80
N SER A 120 1.83 16.87 -11.83
CA SER A 120 0.91 17.96 -12.09
C SER A 120 -0.19 18.00 -11.03
N MET A 121 -0.29 19.14 -10.34
CA MET A 121 -1.39 19.41 -9.40
C MET A 121 -2.74 19.39 -10.10
N GLU A 122 -2.81 19.89 -11.34
CA GLU A 122 -4.03 19.90 -12.13
C GLU A 122 -4.50 18.48 -12.49
N GLU A 123 -3.59 17.59 -12.84
CA GLU A 123 -3.93 16.18 -13.09
C GLU A 123 -4.48 15.51 -11.83
N CYS A 124 -3.89 15.76 -10.66
CA CYS A 124 -4.38 15.25 -9.39
C CYS A 124 -5.78 15.77 -9.06
N LYS A 125 -6.04 17.03 -9.34
CA LYS A 125 -7.34 17.65 -9.17
C LYS A 125 -8.38 17.05 -10.11
N THR A 126 -8.04 16.90 -11.38
CA THR A 126 -8.91 16.31 -12.41
C THR A 126 -9.25 14.85 -12.08
N ALA A 127 -8.29 14.10 -11.58
CA ALA A 127 -8.48 12.72 -11.14
C ALA A 127 -9.21 12.60 -9.79
N ASP A 128 -9.50 13.73 -9.14
CA ASP A 128 -10.17 13.79 -7.82
C ASP A 128 -9.47 12.97 -6.75
N LEU A 129 -8.13 13.07 -6.69
CA LEU A 129 -7.34 12.34 -5.73
C LEU A 129 -7.53 12.84 -4.30
N TYR A 130 -7.59 11.91 -3.38
CA TYR A 130 -7.65 12.20 -1.94
C TYR A 130 -6.26 12.52 -1.38
N PRO A 131 -6.10 13.48 -0.47
CA PRO A 131 -7.07 14.50 -0.06
C PRO A 131 -7.17 15.64 -1.08
N ASN A 132 -8.21 16.47 -0.99
CA ASN A 132 -8.40 17.58 -1.92
C ASN A 132 -7.49 18.78 -1.55
N ILE A 133 -6.22 18.72 -1.95
CA ILE A 133 -5.18 19.72 -1.64
C ILE A 133 -4.52 20.31 -2.90
N TRP A 134 -5.12 20.11 -4.06
CA TRP A 134 -4.46 20.34 -5.35
C TRP A 134 -4.65 21.75 -5.92
N ASP A 135 -5.30 22.65 -5.18
CA ASP A 135 -5.58 24.02 -5.63
C ASP A 135 -4.44 25.02 -5.39
N ASN A 136 -3.52 24.70 -4.48
CA ASN A 136 -2.44 25.62 -4.09
C ASN A 136 -1.11 25.22 -4.75
N GLU A 137 -0.82 25.81 -5.91
CA GLU A 137 0.43 25.57 -6.66
C GLU A 137 1.70 25.95 -5.87
N GLU A 138 1.61 26.80 -4.86
CA GLU A 138 2.76 27.17 -4.02
C GLU A 138 3.27 25.99 -3.17
N GLU A 139 2.41 24.99 -2.92
CA GLU A 139 2.75 23.81 -2.13
C GLU A 139 3.34 22.66 -2.96
N ILE A 140 3.50 22.83 -4.29
CA ILE A 140 3.89 21.72 -5.17
C ILE A 140 5.24 21.09 -4.78
N ASP A 141 6.23 21.90 -4.41
CA ASP A 141 7.56 21.39 -4.06
C ASP A 141 7.55 20.60 -2.76
N GLU A 142 6.78 21.06 -1.78
CA GLU A 142 6.57 20.35 -0.52
C GLU A 142 5.84 19.01 -0.74
N ILE A 143 4.81 19.03 -1.56
CA ILE A 143 4.06 17.82 -1.90
C ILE A 143 4.94 16.79 -2.62
N LYS A 144 5.77 17.22 -3.57
CA LYS A 144 6.73 16.34 -4.25
C LYS A 144 7.73 15.72 -3.28
N GLU A 145 8.24 16.51 -2.35
CA GLU A 145 9.16 16.02 -1.31
C GLU A 145 8.49 14.98 -0.41
N GLU A 146 7.26 15.24 0.02
CA GLU A 146 6.48 14.29 0.82
C GLU A 146 6.18 12.99 0.07
N ILE A 147 5.89 13.05 -1.22
CA ILE A 147 5.68 11.87 -2.06
C ILE A 147 6.98 11.05 -2.15
N MET A 148 8.11 11.71 -2.38
CA MET A 148 9.42 11.05 -2.44
C MET A 148 9.76 10.36 -1.12
N ASP A 149 9.56 11.03 0.01
CA ASP A 149 9.82 10.48 1.33
C ASP A 149 8.93 9.27 1.61
N CYS A 150 7.66 9.38 1.27
CA CYS A 150 6.69 8.29 1.39
C CYS A 150 7.12 7.07 0.55
N PHE A 151 7.55 7.30 -0.67
CA PHE A 151 8.04 6.25 -1.56
C PHE A 151 9.30 5.56 -1.01
N GLN A 152 10.25 6.32 -0.50
CA GLN A 152 11.47 5.76 0.11
C GLN A 152 11.14 4.92 1.35
N CYS A 153 10.29 5.41 2.22
CA CYS A 153 9.84 4.66 3.39
C CYS A 153 9.12 3.35 2.99
N MET A 154 8.31 3.40 1.95
CA MET A 154 7.64 2.20 1.43
C MET A 154 8.65 1.17 0.90
N LYS A 155 9.66 1.59 0.15
CA LYS A 155 10.73 0.70 -0.33
C LYS A 155 11.44 0.02 0.84
N GLU A 156 11.86 0.78 1.83
CA GLU A 156 12.54 0.26 3.03
C GLU A 156 11.65 -0.74 3.78
N PHE A 157 10.38 -0.42 3.95
CA PHE A 157 9.41 -1.29 4.60
C PHE A 157 9.30 -2.64 3.87
N TYR A 158 9.11 -2.62 2.55
CA TYR A 158 9.00 -3.85 1.77
C TYR A 158 10.29 -4.68 1.78
N HIS A 159 11.47 -4.05 1.79
CA HIS A 159 12.73 -4.75 1.97
C HIS A 159 12.80 -5.47 3.32
N HIS A 160 12.38 -4.80 4.41
CA HIS A 160 12.33 -5.42 5.74
C HIS A 160 11.33 -6.58 5.80
N ILE A 161 10.17 -6.45 5.16
CA ILE A 161 9.19 -7.53 5.07
C ILE A 161 9.76 -8.73 4.31
N LEU A 162 10.49 -8.48 3.22
CA LEU A 162 11.15 -9.55 2.46
C LEU A 162 12.17 -10.30 3.32
N GLU A 163 13.00 -9.57 4.06
CA GLU A 163 13.98 -10.17 4.99
C GLU A 163 13.31 -10.98 6.09
N ALA A 164 12.17 -10.50 6.61
CA ALA A 164 11.39 -11.18 7.63
C ALA A 164 10.53 -12.33 7.08
N ASN A 165 10.50 -12.53 5.77
CA ASN A 165 9.65 -13.52 5.10
C ASN A 165 8.18 -13.45 5.53
N GLY A 166 7.65 -12.23 5.60
CA GLY A 166 6.32 -11.95 6.12
C GLY A 166 5.28 -11.62 5.06
N ASN A 167 4.03 -11.67 5.49
CA ASN A 167 2.88 -11.15 4.77
C ASN A 167 2.61 -9.72 5.23
N ILE A 168 1.72 -9.02 4.55
CA ILE A 168 1.36 -7.64 4.90
C ILE A 168 -0.14 -7.51 5.07
N LEU A 169 -0.55 -6.80 6.11
CA LEU A 169 -1.91 -6.30 6.30
C LEU A 169 -1.93 -4.80 6.01
N ILE A 170 -2.88 -4.36 5.19
CA ILE A 170 -3.09 -2.95 4.83
C ILE A 170 -4.46 -2.52 5.34
N THR A 171 -4.49 -1.41 6.07
CA THR A 171 -5.73 -0.78 6.50
C THR A 171 -5.73 0.69 6.13
N ILE A 172 -6.87 1.20 5.65
CA ILE A 172 -7.08 2.62 5.35
C ILE A 172 -8.32 3.07 6.10
N CYS A 173 -8.11 3.91 7.09
CA CYS A 173 -9.18 4.42 7.94
C CYS A 173 -8.88 5.81 8.51
#